data_837f4926ef1e3e496a52e5b9934b6b99
#
_entry.id   837f4926ef1e3e496a52e5b9934b6b99
#
_cell.length_a   1.000
_cell.length_b   1.000
_cell.length_c   1.000
_cell.angle_alpha   90.00
_cell.angle_beta   90.00
_cell.angle_gamma   90.00
#
_symmetry.space_group_name_H-M   'P 1'
#
loop_
_entity.id
_entity.type
_entity.pdbx_description
1 polymer ?
#
loop_
_entity_poly.entity_id
_entity_poly.type
_entity_poly.pdbx_seq_one_letter_code
_entity_poly.pdbx_strand_id
1 'polypeptide(L)'
;MSTAVAEIAPEPVDPQPEAQASNDRAFPVRRISFFDADITDVPHLFMDGDIVMSHVVAVLSSLFPEGEDYFVRSVRHYRDQVTDPVLKKQVAGFIGQEAIHGREHRAFNDRLAELGFPTKAIDRFTGKRLKFDERISPPKVRLAVTAALEHYTATLAEVLLADPDAQAMFSEDEVRSLLMWHAIEESEHKAVAFDVYRACVGDEKLRARVMNLITVGFVGTSALWSVYSILRDRESRDVRKLGRSLRRLPKSPWLSKDVRTRIRDYNRPDFHPDDHDATELLETWRDRFFGESGTLNDHLAKKSA
;
A
#
# COMPACT_ATOMS: atom_id res chain seq x y z
N MET A 1 -31.46 56.04 -29.73
CA MET A 1 -31.83 54.64 -29.78
C MET A 1 -30.64 53.82 -29.28
N SER A 2 -30.65 53.43 -28.02
CA SER A 2 -29.60 52.63 -27.38
C SER A 2 -30.16 51.23 -27.23
N THR A 3 -29.55 50.27 -27.92
CA THR A 3 -29.89 48.84 -27.80
C THR A 3 -29.10 48.24 -26.66
N ALA A 4 -29.78 47.91 -25.57
CA ALA A 4 -29.18 47.13 -24.47
C ALA A 4 -29.01 45.68 -24.94
N VAL A 5 -27.77 45.20 -24.87
CA VAL A 5 -27.43 43.78 -25.03
C VAL A 5 -27.70 43.11 -23.69
N ALA A 6 -28.62 42.16 -23.67
CA ALA A 6 -28.89 41.33 -22.50
C ALA A 6 -27.73 40.34 -22.28
N GLU A 7 -27.09 40.40 -21.13
CA GLU A 7 -26.09 39.49 -20.66
C GLU A 7 -26.79 38.19 -20.22
N ILE A 8 -26.53 37.10 -20.97
CA ILE A 8 -27.06 35.77 -20.65
C ILE A 8 -26.14 35.18 -19.57
N ALA A 9 -26.67 34.99 -18.36
CA ALA A 9 -25.98 34.28 -17.29
C ALA A 9 -25.76 32.78 -17.70
N PRO A 10 -24.61 32.19 -17.40
CA PRO A 10 -24.37 30.77 -17.69
C PRO A 10 -25.31 29.90 -16.82
N GLU A 11 -25.91 28.89 -17.46
CA GLU A 11 -26.69 27.88 -16.75
C GLU A 11 -25.80 27.10 -15.75
N PRO A 12 -26.32 26.68 -14.60
CA PRO A 12 -25.60 25.83 -13.65
C PRO A 12 -25.35 24.48 -14.29
N VAL A 13 -24.06 24.10 -14.36
CA VAL A 13 -23.63 22.77 -14.81
C VAL A 13 -24.00 21.80 -13.69
N ASP A 14 -24.89 20.85 -14.00
CA ASP A 14 -25.20 19.74 -13.08
C ASP A 14 -23.92 18.96 -12.73
N PRO A 15 -23.70 18.62 -11.46
CA PRO A 15 -22.54 17.82 -11.08
C PRO A 15 -22.64 16.42 -11.70
N GLN A 16 -21.57 16.01 -12.36
CA GLN A 16 -21.44 14.75 -13.08
C GLN A 16 -21.73 13.54 -12.16
N PRO A 17 -22.49 12.54 -12.61
CA PRO A 17 -22.85 11.37 -11.77
C PRO A 17 -21.68 10.44 -11.40
N GLU A 18 -20.52 10.60 -11.99
CA GLU A 18 -19.33 9.74 -11.74
C GLU A 18 -18.64 10.00 -10.39
N ALA A 19 -18.78 11.21 -9.82
CA ALA A 19 -18.20 11.51 -8.51
C ALA A 19 -18.96 10.88 -7.32
N GLN A 20 -20.18 10.41 -7.53
CA GLN A 20 -21.03 9.86 -6.47
C GLN A 20 -20.79 8.36 -6.20
N ALA A 21 -20.27 7.59 -7.14
CA ALA A 21 -20.13 6.14 -7.02
C ALA A 21 -18.95 5.70 -6.12
N SER A 22 -17.91 6.52 -5.97
CA SER A 22 -16.75 6.23 -5.11
C SER A 22 -16.99 6.54 -3.63
N ASN A 23 -17.97 7.39 -3.34
CA ASN A 23 -18.19 7.98 -2.03
C ASN A 23 -18.92 7.07 -1.01
N ASP A 24 -19.53 5.97 -1.42
CA ASP A 24 -20.33 5.10 -0.51
C ASP A 24 -19.53 3.88 0.00
N ARG A 25 -18.24 3.77 -0.30
CA ARG A 25 -17.39 2.67 0.15
C ARG A 25 -17.09 2.78 1.64
N ALA A 26 -17.88 2.13 2.47
CA ALA A 26 -17.46 1.81 3.83
C ALA A 26 -16.49 0.62 3.76
N PHE A 27 -15.22 0.81 4.13
CA PHE A 27 -14.33 -0.34 4.29
C PHE A 27 -14.39 -0.84 5.72
N PRO A 28 -14.54 -2.16 5.91
CA PRO A 28 -14.56 -2.77 7.22
C PRO A 28 -13.14 -2.78 7.81
N VAL A 29 -13.01 -2.46 9.08
CA VAL A 29 -11.78 -2.73 9.83
C VAL A 29 -11.84 -4.18 10.31
N ARG A 30 -11.08 -5.06 9.66
CA ARG A 30 -11.03 -6.49 9.97
C ARG A 30 -9.98 -6.74 11.05
N ARG A 31 -10.41 -7.21 12.22
CA ARG A 31 -9.48 -7.69 13.25
C ARG A 31 -9.06 -9.11 12.88
N ILE A 32 -7.89 -9.23 12.28
CA ILE A 32 -7.35 -10.50 11.77
C ILE A 32 -5.99 -10.77 12.42
N SER A 33 -5.59 -12.04 12.52
CA SER A 33 -4.25 -12.45 12.96
C SER A 33 -3.79 -13.65 12.13
N PHE A 34 -2.51 -13.61 11.69
CA PHE A 34 -1.89 -14.66 10.88
C PHE A 34 -0.79 -15.41 11.63
N PHE A 35 -0.05 -14.74 12.50
CA PHE A 35 1.13 -15.31 13.17
C PHE A 35 0.87 -15.47 14.67
N ASP A 36 -0.18 -16.21 15.04
CA ASP A 36 -0.34 -16.70 16.41
C ASP A 36 0.74 -17.77 16.71
N ALA A 37 1.10 -17.95 17.96
CA ALA A 37 2.33 -18.55 18.49
C ALA A 37 2.81 -19.91 17.92
N ASP A 38 2.05 -20.57 17.07
CA ASP A 38 2.33 -21.93 16.58
C ASP A 38 2.76 -22.01 15.10
N ILE A 39 2.84 -20.90 14.35
CA ILE A 39 3.26 -20.93 12.95
C ILE A 39 4.79 -20.91 12.86
N THR A 40 5.37 -22.09 12.74
CA THR A 40 6.82 -22.30 12.81
C THR A 40 7.50 -22.51 11.46
N ASP A 41 6.78 -22.85 10.39
CA ASP A 41 7.38 -23.43 9.19
C ASP A 41 7.42 -22.53 7.96
N VAL A 42 7.69 -21.21 8.13
CA VAL A 42 8.04 -20.37 6.98
C VAL A 42 9.46 -20.74 6.52
N PRO A 43 9.65 -21.25 5.29
CA PRO A 43 10.97 -21.57 4.78
C PRO A 43 11.80 -20.29 4.57
N HIS A 44 13.12 -20.42 4.66
CA HIS A 44 14.02 -19.28 4.51
C HIS A 44 13.78 -18.51 3.20
N LEU A 45 13.65 -19.21 2.07
CA LEU A 45 13.31 -18.62 0.79
C LEU A 45 11.83 -18.85 0.47
N PHE A 46 10.97 -18.15 1.16
CA PHE A 46 9.51 -18.30 1.16
C PHE A 46 8.79 -17.87 -0.14
N MET A 47 9.53 -17.29 -1.09
CA MET A 47 9.03 -16.94 -2.42
C MET A 47 9.39 -18.03 -3.45
N ASP A 48 8.82 -19.22 -3.30
CA ASP A 48 9.11 -20.40 -4.17
C ASP A 48 10.62 -20.65 -4.39
N GLY A 49 11.40 -20.49 -3.33
CA GLY A 49 12.86 -20.63 -3.36
C GLY A 49 13.59 -19.54 -4.16
N ASP A 50 12.93 -18.46 -4.58
CA ASP A 50 13.57 -17.34 -5.25
C ASP A 50 14.27 -16.43 -4.25
N ILE A 51 15.61 -16.33 -4.38
CA ILE A 51 16.45 -15.53 -3.47
C ILE A 51 16.06 -14.05 -3.52
N VAL A 52 16.05 -13.48 -4.72
CA VAL A 52 15.84 -12.02 -4.88
C VAL A 52 14.47 -11.61 -4.38
N MET A 53 13.42 -12.34 -4.74
CA MET A 53 12.06 -12.01 -4.34
C MET A 53 11.81 -12.23 -2.85
N SER A 54 12.36 -13.28 -2.24
CA SER A 54 12.28 -13.46 -0.77
C SER A 54 12.89 -12.28 -0.02
N HIS A 55 14.04 -11.78 -0.48
CA HIS A 55 14.66 -10.61 0.13
C HIS A 55 13.90 -9.30 -0.16
N VAL A 56 13.37 -9.11 -1.36
CA VAL A 56 12.56 -7.93 -1.71
C VAL A 56 11.30 -7.87 -0.85
N VAL A 57 10.56 -8.96 -0.74
CA VAL A 57 9.33 -9.02 0.08
C VAL A 57 9.64 -8.84 1.56
N ALA A 58 10.71 -9.46 2.07
CA ALA A 58 11.15 -9.27 3.46
C ALA A 58 11.53 -7.79 3.75
N VAL A 59 12.17 -7.12 2.80
CA VAL A 59 12.49 -5.68 2.92
C VAL A 59 11.23 -4.84 2.90
N LEU A 60 10.31 -5.06 1.95
CA LEU A 60 9.05 -4.31 1.87
C LEU A 60 8.24 -4.48 3.17
N SER A 61 8.06 -5.73 3.63
CA SER A 61 7.38 -5.99 4.91
C SER A 61 8.04 -5.26 6.08
N SER A 62 9.38 -5.16 6.09
CA SER A 62 10.12 -4.46 7.15
C SER A 62 9.97 -2.93 7.12
N LEU A 63 9.59 -2.37 5.97
CA LEU A 63 9.33 -0.92 5.83
C LEU A 63 7.92 -0.54 6.28
N PHE A 64 6.95 -1.46 6.19
CA PHE A 64 5.53 -1.19 6.40
C PHE A 64 5.23 -0.71 7.83
N PRO A 65 5.61 -1.35 8.94
CA PRO A 65 5.13 -0.96 10.26
C PRO A 65 5.37 0.51 10.63
N GLU A 66 6.57 1.00 10.43
CA GLU A 66 6.90 2.41 10.69
C GLU A 66 6.33 3.34 9.63
N GLY A 67 6.18 2.86 8.37
CA GLY A 67 5.54 3.57 7.27
C GLY A 67 4.06 3.81 7.55
N GLU A 68 3.33 2.77 7.89
CA GLU A 68 1.90 2.80 8.20
C GLU A 68 1.60 3.64 9.45
N ASP A 69 2.43 3.52 10.49
CA ASP A 69 2.36 4.43 11.65
C ASP A 69 2.54 5.91 11.22
N TYR A 70 3.43 6.19 10.28
CA TYR A 70 3.61 7.54 9.72
C TYR A 70 2.39 7.97 8.90
N PHE A 71 1.77 7.09 8.10
CA PHE A 71 0.55 7.36 7.33
C PHE A 71 -0.60 7.74 8.27
N VAL A 72 -0.83 6.93 9.29
CA VAL A 72 -1.83 7.20 10.33
C VAL A 72 -1.63 8.59 10.95
N ARG A 73 -0.40 8.95 11.34
CA ARG A 73 -0.12 10.25 11.96
C ARG A 73 -0.33 11.40 10.99
N SER A 74 0.06 11.24 9.71
CA SER A 74 -0.07 12.29 8.71
C SER A 74 -1.53 12.56 8.33
N VAL A 75 -2.34 11.51 8.13
CA VAL A 75 -3.77 11.63 7.83
C VAL A 75 -4.55 12.15 9.05
N ARG A 76 -4.24 11.65 10.25
CA ARG A 76 -4.87 12.09 11.51
C ARG A 76 -4.68 13.58 11.78
N HIS A 77 -3.56 14.17 11.36
CA HIS A 77 -3.31 15.60 11.49
C HIS A 77 -4.39 16.46 10.79
N TYR A 78 -4.97 15.96 9.71
CA TYR A 78 -5.97 16.66 8.92
C TYR A 78 -7.41 16.23 9.22
N ARG A 79 -7.62 15.22 10.07
CA ARG A 79 -8.94 14.62 10.33
C ARG A 79 -10.02 15.64 10.67
N ASP A 80 -9.69 16.63 11.48
CA ASP A 80 -10.65 17.63 11.93
C ASP A 80 -10.91 18.76 10.89
N GLN A 81 -10.08 18.82 9.84
CA GLN A 81 -10.24 19.74 8.72
C GLN A 81 -11.09 19.15 7.58
N VAL A 82 -11.21 17.81 7.53
CA VAL A 82 -12.10 17.14 6.58
C VAL A 82 -13.53 17.46 6.96
N THR A 83 -14.31 18.04 6.05
CA THR A 83 -15.71 18.42 6.28
C THR A 83 -16.70 17.38 5.74
N ASP A 84 -16.34 16.70 4.64
CA ASP A 84 -17.15 15.66 4.04
C ASP A 84 -17.37 14.48 5.01
N PRO A 85 -18.62 14.13 5.34
CA PRO A 85 -18.92 13.05 6.28
C PRO A 85 -18.50 11.66 5.78
N VAL A 86 -18.49 11.44 4.45
CA VAL A 86 -18.07 10.18 3.85
C VAL A 86 -16.57 10.03 3.99
N LEU A 87 -15.79 11.03 3.59
CA LEU A 87 -14.35 11.03 3.73
C LEU A 87 -13.91 10.92 5.22
N LYS A 88 -14.64 11.55 6.15
CA LYS A 88 -14.41 11.35 7.60
C LYS A 88 -14.51 9.90 8.02
N LYS A 89 -15.52 9.19 7.52
CA LYS A 89 -15.73 7.77 7.80
C LYS A 89 -14.64 6.90 7.18
N GLN A 90 -14.24 7.23 5.95
CA GLN A 90 -13.13 6.58 5.26
C GLN A 90 -11.80 6.78 5.99
N VAL A 91 -11.50 8.00 6.46
CA VAL A 91 -10.32 8.29 7.30
C VAL A 91 -10.31 7.44 8.59
N ALA A 92 -11.46 7.24 9.22
CA ALA A 92 -11.53 6.38 10.40
C ALA A 92 -11.26 4.90 10.07
N GLY A 93 -11.79 4.41 8.96
CA GLY A 93 -11.52 3.06 8.43
C GLY A 93 -10.04 2.87 8.11
N PHE A 94 -9.46 3.79 7.34
CA PHE A 94 -8.04 3.83 7.00
C PHE A 94 -7.14 3.72 8.23
N ILE A 95 -7.33 4.58 9.21
CA ILE A 95 -6.56 4.55 10.47
C ILE A 95 -6.68 3.19 11.18
N GLY A 96 -7.85 2.56 11.10
CA GLY A 96 -8.08 1.24 11.70
C GLY A 96 -7.39 0.11 10.95
N GLN A 97 -7.45 0.10 9.61
CA GLN A 97 -6.78 -0.90 8.78
C GLN A 97 -5.27 -0.80 8.90
N GLU A 98 -4.69 0.39 8.75
CA GLU A 98 -3.25 0.63 8.88
C GLU A 98 -2.68 0.18 10.25
N ALA A 99 -3.42 0.40 11.34
CA ALA A 99 -2.98 -0.04 12.65
C ALA A 99 -2.91 -1.58 12.77
N ILE A 100 -3.76 -2.30 12.02
CA ILE A 100 -3.75 -3.77 11.99
C ILE A 100 -2.66 -4.28 11.05
N HIS A 101 -2.47 -3.63 9.89
CA HIS A 101 -1.36 -3.92 8.96
C HIS A 101 -0.03 -3.88 9.70
N GLY A 102 0.26 -2.77 10.40
CA GLY A 102 1.51 -2.61 11.15
C GLY A 102 1.72 -3.70 12.20
N ARG A 103 0.66 -4.16 12.86
CA ARG A 103 0.74 -5.26 13.82
C ARG A 103 1.11 -6.58 13.15
N GLU A 104 0.41 -6.97 12.09
CA GLU A 104 0.64 -8.24 11.42
C GLU A 104 2.01 -8.28 10.72
N HIS A 105 2.43 -7.16 10.11
CA HIS A 105 3.77 -7.07 9.55
C HIS A 105 4.87 -7.11 10.62
N ARG A 106 4.65 -6.58 11.83
CA ARG A 106 5.63 -6.76 12.93
C ARG A 106 5.77 -8.22 13.31
N ALA A 107 4.67 -8.97 13.43
CA ALA A 107 4.71 -10.40 13.74
C ALA A 107 5.45 -11.18 12.64
N PHE A 108 5.14 -10.92 11.38
CA PHE A 108 5.85 -11.53 10.25
C PHE A 108 7.35 -11.16 10.23
N ASN A 109 7.68 -9.89 10.47
CA ASN A 109 9.06 -9.41 10.50
C ASN A 109 9.87 -10.02 11.65
N ASP A 110 9.26 -10.30 12.81
CA ASP A 110 9.91 -11.03 13.90
C ASP A 110 10.25 -12.45 13.47
N ARG A 111 9.34 -13.14 12.76
CA ARG A 111 9.59 -14.45 12.18
C ARG A 111 10.72 -14.41 11.15
N LEU A 112 10.72 -13.43 10.24
CA LEU A 112 11.79 -13.23 9.26
C LEU A 112 13.15 -12.94 9.92
N ALA A 113 13.15 -12.22 11.07
CA ALA A 113 14.38 -12.00 11.84
C ALA A 113 14.98 -13.30 12.39
N GLU A 114 14.15 -14.23 12.85
CA GLU A 114 14.58 -15.56 13.29
C GLU A 114 15.20 -16.37 12.15
N LEU A 115 14.69 -16.20 10.93
CA LEU A 115 15.25 -16.78 9.71
C LEU A 115 16.55 -16.09 9.25
N GLY A 116 16.95 -14.98 9.88
CA GLY A 116 18.21 -14.28 9.59
C GLY A 116 18.09 -13.06 8.68
N PHE A 117 16.89 -12.68 8.27
CA PHE A 117 16.67 -11.44 7.53
C PHE A 117 16.92 -10.19 8.41
N PRO A 118 17.46 -9.08 7.88
CA PRO A 118 17.83 -7.91 8.68
C PRO A 118 16.64 -7.01 9.04
N THR A 119 15.44 -7.57 9.27
CA THR A 119 14.17 -6.83 9.44
C THR A 119 14.26 -5.81 10.57
N LYS A 120 14.84 -6.18 11.73
CA LYS A 120 15.03 -5.27 12.88
C LYS A 120 15.96 -4.08 12.58
N ALA A 121 16.92 -4.24 11.67
CA ALA A 121 17.79 -3.14 11.27
C ALA A 121 17.06 -2.17 10.32
N ILE A 122 16.27 -2.71 9.40
CA ILE A 122 15.44 -1.95 8.45
C ILE A 122 14.39 -1.15 9.20
N ASP A 123 13.64 -1.79 10.09
CA ASP A 123 12.61 -1.16 10.93
C ASP A 123 13.19 0.02 11.73
N ARG A 124 14.30 -0.19 12.44
CA ARG A 124 14.98 0.89 13.19
C ARG A 124 15.48 2.03 12.31
N PHE A 125 15.99 1.72 11.12
CA PHE A 125 16.42 2.74 10.16
C PHE A 125 15.22 3.56 9.69
N THR A 126 14.14 2.88 9.27
CA THR A 126 12.89 3.48 8.79
C THR A 126 12.27 4.38 9.84
N GLY A 127 12.11 3.90 11.07
CA GLY A 127 11.57 4.69 12.17
C GLY A 127 12.39 5.95 12.48
N LYS A 128 13.73 5.84 12.48
CA LYS A 128 14.61 7.02 12.66
C LYS A 128 14.47 8.02 11.51
N ARG A 129 14.41 7.52 10.28
CA ARG A 129 14.30 8.36 9.07
C ARG A 129 12.97 9.09 9.03
N LEU A 130 11.86 8.39 9.33
CA LEU A 130 10.53 8.98 9.34
C LEU A 130 10.34 9.96 10.50
N LYS A 131 10.85 9.65 11.70
CA LYS A 131 10.86 10.61 12.83
C LYS A 131 11.69 11.87 12.53
N PHE A 132 12.78 11.74 11.78
CA PHE A 132 13.53 12.90 11.33
C PHE A 132 12.71 13.72 10.31
N ASP A 133 12.08 13.06 9.35
CA ASP A 133 11.19 13.72 8.39
C ASP A 133 10.06 14.49 9.08
N GLU A 134 9.41 13.89 10.06
CA GLU A 134 8.35 14.54 10.85
C GLU A 134 8.80 15.83 11.55
N ARG A 135 10.08 15.94 11.89
CA ARG A 135 10.64 17.14 12.54
C ARG A 135 10.91 18.29 11.56
N ILE A 136 11.28 17.95 10.32
CA ILE A 136 11.73 18.94 9.34
C ILE A 136 10.68 19.25 8.27
N SER A 137 9.79 18.29 7.96
CA SER A 137 8.80 18.44 6.88
C SER A 137 7.50 19.05 7.38
N PRO A 138 6.98 20.09 6.71
CA PRO A 138 5.64 20.61 6.99
C PRO A 138 4.55 19.53 6.86
N PRO A 139 3.43 19.63 7.60
CA PRO A 139 2.34 18.65 7.54
C PRO A 139 1.85 18.34 6.11
N LYS A 140 1.72 19.36 5.25
CA LYS A 140 1.32 19.18 3.85
C LYS A 140 2.29 18.32 3.02
N VAL A 141 3.59 18.36 3.32
CA VAL A 141 4.58 17.51 2.66
C VAL A 141 4.44 16.07 3.15
N ARG A 142 4.25 15.87 4.46
CA ARG A 142 4.04 14.55 5.05
C ARG A 142 2.82 13.86 4.47
N LEU A 143 1.69 14.58 4.34
CA LEU A 143 0.48 14.05 3.72
C LEU A 143 0.69 13.73 2.22
N ALA A 144 1.44 14.57 1.48
CA ALA A 144 1.81 14.28 0.10
C ALA A 144 2.69 13.02 -0.02
N VAL A 145 3.61 12.79 0.94
CA VAL A 145 4.42 11.56 1.03
C VAL A 145 3.54 10.35 1.26
N THR A 146 2.60 10.42 2.21
CA THR A 146 1.63 9.35 2.46
C THR A 146 0.82 9.04 1.21
N ALA A 147 0.19 10.03 0.58
CA ALA A 147 -0.62 9.81 -0.62
C ALA A 147 0.19 9.24 -1.80
N ALA A 148 1.49 9.56 -1.90
CA ALA A 148 2.36 8.99 -2.92
C ALA A 148 2.73 7.52 -2.61
N LEU A 149 3.02 7.18 -1.35
CA LEU A 149 3.32 5.81 -0.94
C LEU A 149 2.08 4.91 -1.02
N GLU A 150 0.91 5.39 -0.60
CA GLU A 150 -0.38 4.72 -0.78
C GLU A 150 -0.66 4.36 -2.25
N HIS A 151 -0.32 5.24 -3.18
CA HIS A 151 -0.44 4.92 -4.60
C HIS A 151 0.53 3.81 -5.03
N TYR A 152 1.73 3.72 -4.43
CA TYR A 152 2.65 2.62 -4.67
C TYR A 152 2.11 1.31 -4.10
N THR A 153 1.71 1.29 -2.83
CA THR A 153 1.24 0.08 -2.16
C THR A 153 -0.01 -0.47 -2.84
N ALA A 154 -0.99 0.38 -3.14
CA ALA A 154 -2.19 0.00 -3.89
C ALA A 154 -1.88 -0.53 -5.30
N THR A 155 -0.95 0.11 -6.05
CA THR A 155 -0.56 -0.37 -7.38
C THR A 155 0.08 -1.76 -7.30
N LEU A 156 0.96 -2.01 -6.34
CA LEU A 156 1.61 -3.31 -6.14
C LEU A 156 0.61 -4.36 -5.64
N ALA A 157 -0.32 -3.97 -4.78
CA ALA A 157 -1.40 -4.78 -4.24
C ALA A 157 -2.35 -5.27 -5.35
N GLU A 158 -2.80 -4.38 -6.22
CA GLU A 158 -3.69 -4.73 -7.32
C GLU A 158 -3.02 -5.67 -8.34
N VAL A 159 -1.70 -5.57 -8.54
CA VAL A 159 -0.94 -6.56 -9.33
C VAL A 159 -0.99 -7.94 -8.65
N LEU A 160 -0.78 -8.00 -7.33
CA LEU A 160 -0.85 -9.27 -6.61
C LEU A 160 -2.24 -9.90 -6.69
N LEU A 161 -3.30 -9.09 -6.59
CA LEU A 161 -4.68 -9.57 -6.67
C LEU A 161 -5.07 -10.01 -8.09
N ALA A 162 -4.53 -9.37 -9.13
CA ALA A 162 -4.95 -9.58 -10.51
C ALA A 162 -4.12 -10.63 -11.26
N ASP A 163 -2.84 -10.84 -10.89
CA ASP A 163 -1.89 -11.63 -11.66
C ASP A 163 -1.65 -13.00 -11.01
N PRO A 164 -2.10 -14.11 -11.65
CA PRO A 164 -1.87 -15.46 -11.15
C PRO A 164 -0.38 -15.82 -11.00
N ASP A 165 0.50 -15.29 -11.86
CA ASP A 165 1.94 -15.55 -11.76
C ASP A 165 2.53 -14.86 -10.53
N ALA A 166 2.02 -13.66 -10.17
CA ALA A 166 2.39 -12.99 -8.91
C ALA A 166 1.94 -13.81 -7.70
N GLN A 167 0.72 -14.34 -7.70
CA GLN A 167 0.18 -15.19 -6.63
C GLN A 167 0.95 -16.51 -6.49
N ALA A 168 1.33 -17.13 -7.60
CA ALA A 168 2.07 -18.39 -7.63
C ALA A 168 3.51 -18.28 -7.06
N MET A 169 4.04 -17.05 -6.93
CA MET A 169 5.36 -16.84 -6.30
C MET A 169 5.34 -17.06 -4.78
N PHE A 170 4.17 -17.11 -4.15
CA PHE A 170 4.01 -17.36 -2.72
C PHE A 170 3.68 -18.83 -2.50
N SER A 171 4.70 -19.63 -2.15
CA SER A 171 4.55 -21.06 -1.87
C SER A 171 3.91 -21.34 -0.51
N GLU A 172 4.08 -20.41 0.43
CA GLU A 172 3.59 -20.54 1.80
C GLU A 172 2.22 -19.92 1.98
N ASP A 173 1.26 -20.71 2.44
CA ASP A 173 -0.14 -20.31 2.54
C ASP A 173 -0.37 -19.14 3.49
N GLU A 174 0.32 -19.11 4.64
CA GLU A 174 0.16 -18.04 5.62
C GLU A 174 0.74 -16.71 5.12
N VAL A 175 1.94 -16.76 4.52
CA VAL A 175 2.57 -15.57 3.93
C VAL A 175 1.72 -15.03 2.78
N ARG A 176 1.21 -15.94 1.93
CA ARG A 176 0.29 -15.57 0.85
C ARG A 176 -0.98 -14.96 1.40
N SER A 177 -1.59 -15.57 2.42
CA SER A 177 -2.82 -15.10 3.05
C SER A 177 -2.66 -13.72 3.67
N LEU A 178 -1.57 -13.47 4.41
CA LEU A 178 -1.23 -12.15 4.93
C LEU A 178 -1.15 -11.11 3.82
N LEU A 179 -0.35 -11.36 2.78
CA LEU A 179 -0.09 -10.36 1.74
C LEU A 179 -1.30 -10.15 0.81
N MET A 180 -2.10 -11.19 0.57
CA MET A 180 -3.34 -11.07 -0.18
C MET A 180 -4.41 -10.29 0.60
N TRP A 181 -4.53 -10.52 1.91
CA TRP A 181 -5.41 -9.72 2.77
C TRP A 181 -4.98 -8.25 2.80
N HIS A 182 -3.69 -7.99 3.03
CA HIS A 182 -3.14 -6.64 2.99
C HIS A 182 -3.44 -5.98 1.63
N ALA A 183 -3.23 -6.69 0.52
CA ALA A 183 -3.50 -6.17 -0.82
C ALA A 183 -4.98 -5.79 -1.05
N ILE A 184 -5.93 -6.51 -0.46
CA ILE A 184 -7.35 -6.13 -0.50
C ILE A 184 -7.56 -4.81 0.23
N GLU A 185 -7.03 -4.67 1.45
CA GLU A 185 -7.24 -3.46 2.26
C GLU A 185 -6.53 -2.24 1.68
N GLU A 186 -5.31 -2.40 1.10
CA GLU A 186 -4.63 -1.36 0.32
C GLU A 186 -5.47 -0.86 -0.86
N SER A 187 -6.10 -1.79 -1.57
CA SER A 187 -6.96 -1.45 -2.70
C SER A 187 -8.29 -0.83 -2.26
N GLU A 188 -8.80 -1.18 -1.08
CA GLU A 188 -10.02 -0.61 -0.49
C GLU A 188 -9.84 0.87 -0.15
N HIS A 189 -8.71 1.25 0.44
CA HIS A 189 -8.48 2.60 0.97
C HIS A 189 -7.53 3.47 0.12
N LYS A 190 -7.13 3.03 -1.06
CA LYS A 190 -6.14 3.68 -1.94
C LYS A 190 -6.35 5.17 -2.22
N ALA A 191 -7.60 5.64 -2.13
CA ALA A 191 -7.93 7.04 -2.40
C ALA A 191 -7.91 7.92 -1.15
N VAL A 192 -7.95 7.37 0.07
CA VAL A 192 -8.20 8.15 1.29
C VAL A 192 -7.17 9.23 1.54
N ALA A 193 -5.89 8.88 1.54
CA ALA A 193 -4.82 9.86 1.78
C ALA A 193 -4.75 10.91 0.66
N PHE A 194 -5.05 10.52 -0.58
CA PHE A 194 -5.12 11.40 -1.73
C PHE A 194 -6.29 12.40 -1.62
N ASP A 195 -7.47 11.94 -1.22
CA ASP A 195 -8.66 12.78 -1.06
C ASP A 195 -8.50 13.75 0.11
N VAL A 196 -7.94 13.30 1.22
CA VAL A 196 -7.58 14.21 2.33
C VAL A 196 -6.58 15.26 1.85
N TYR A 197 -5.59 14.87 1.03
CA TYR A 197 -4.65 15.83 0.46
C TYR A 197 -5.34 16.86 -0.44
N ARG A 198 -6.21 16.42 -1.34
CA ARG A 198 -6.96 17.34 -2.22
C ARG A 198 -7.88 18.26 -1.42
N ALA A 199 -8.61 17.73 -0.46
CA ALA A 199 -9.56 18.50 0.35
C ALA A 199 -8.89 19.54 1.24
N CYS A 200 -7.72 19.22 1.84
CA CYS A 200 -7.10 20.04 2.88
C CYS A 200 -5.88 20.84 2.39
N VAL A 201 -5.20 20.43 1.31
CA VAL A 201 -3.97 21.05 0.80
C VAL A 201 -4.10 21.55 -0.63
N GLY A 202 -4.53 20.72 -1.58
CA GLY A 202 -4.83 21.07 -2.96
C GLY A 202 -3.64 21.55 -3.81
N ASP A 203 -2.38 21.36 -3.39
CA ASP A 203 -1.19 21.78 -4.12
C ASP A 203 -0.71 20.68 -5.09
N GLU A 204 -1.25 20.68 -6.31
CA GLU A 204 -0.93 19.67 -7.33
C GLU A 204 0.56 19.66 -7.74
N LYS A 205 1.23 20.81 -7.71
CA LYS A 205 2.67 20.86 -8.02
C LYS A 205 3.49 20.20 -6.92
N LEU A 206 3.12 20.40 -5.67
CA LEU A 206 3.75 19.73 -4.53
C LEU A 206 3.51 18.23 -4.60
N ARG A 207 2.27 17.78 -4.87
CA ARG A 207 1.89 16.38 -5.00
C ARG A 207 2.77 15.65 -6.02
N ALA A 208 2.87 16.18 -7.25
CA ALA A 208 3.67 15.59 -8.31
C ALA A 208 5.19 15.60 -8.01
N ARG A 209 5.72 16.69 -7.41
CA ARG A 209 7.13 16.74 -7.00
C ARG A 209 7.46 15.69 -5.94
N VAL A 210 6.60 15.56 -4.94
CA VAL A 210 6.77 14.58 -3.87
C VAL A 210 6.71 13.17 -4.44
N MET A 211 5.76 12.86 -5.34
CA MET A 211 5.68 11.56 -6.00
C MET A 211 6.98 11.19 -6.71
N ASN A 212 7.58 12.11 -7.47
CA ASN A 212 8.85 11.85 -8.16
C ASN A 212 10.01 11.59 -7.16
N LEU A 213 10.06 12.33 -6.05
CA LEU A 213 11.07 12.12 -5.02
C LEU A 213 10.87 10.79 -4.30
N ILE A 214 9.61 10.45 -3.98
CA ILE A 214 9.25 9.17 -3.35
C ILE A 214 9.56 8.01 -4.29
N THR A 215 9.31 8.13 -5.59
CA THR A 215 9.67 7.10 -6.57
C THR A 215 11.16 6.76 -6.48
N VAL A 216 12.03 7.76 -6.51
CA VAL A 216 13.48 7.53 -6.42
C VAL A 216 13.86 7.00 -5.03
N GLY A 217 13.31 7.60 -3.98
CA GLY A 217 13.62 7.24 -2.59
C GLY A 217 13.16 5.84 -2.21
N PHE A 218 11.92 5.50 -2.52
CA PHE A 218 11.33 4.19 -2.18
C PHE A 218 11.99 3.06 -2.95
N VAL A 219 12.10 3.18 -4.28
CA VAL A 219 12.74 2.15 -5.12
C VAL A 219 14.23 2.02 -4.76
N GLY A 220 14.93 3.14 -4.60
CA GLY A 220 16.35 3.14 -4.23
C GLY A 220 16.61 2.52 -2.85
N THR A 221 15.82 2.88 -1.85
CA THR A 221 15.92 2.32 -0.49
C THR A 221 15.62 0.83 -0.47
N SER A 222 14.53 0.41 -1.14
CA SER A 222 14.16 -1.00 -1.24
C SER A 222 15.25 -1.83 -1.93
N ALA A 223 15.82 -1.33 -3.03
CA ALA A 223 16.90 -2.00 -3.74
C ALA A 223 18.17 -2.10 -2.89
N LEU A 224 18.59 -1.02 -2.21
CA LEU A 224 19.79 -1.01 -1.37
C LEU A 224 19.65 -1.99 -0.19
N TRP A 225 18.50 -2.01 0.49
CA TRP A 225 18.25 -2.94 1.57
C TRP A 225 18.15 -4.39 1.09
N SER A 226 17.57 -4.63 -0.09
CA SER A 226 17.53 -5.98 -0.69
C SER A 226 18.93 -6.48 -1.01
N VAL A 227 19.77 -5.65 -1.62
CA VAL A 227 21.19 -6.00 -1.86
C VAL A 227 21.93 -6.26 -0.55
N TYR A 228 21.75 -5.38 0.46
CA TYR A 228 22.36 -5.60 1.77
C TYR A 228 21.90 -6.90 2.42
N SER A 229 20.61 -7.21 2.36
CA SER A 229 20.03 -8.44 2.89
C SER A 229 20.61 -9.69 2.21
N ILE A 230 20.64 -9.69 0.86
CA ILE A 230 21.23 -10.78 0.05
C ILE A 230 22.71 -11.02 0.39
N LEU A 231 23.51 -9.94 0.50
CA LEU A 231 24.95 -10.05 0.78
C LEU A 231 25.26 -10.63 2.18
N ARG A 232 24.33 -10.46 3.14
CA ARG A 232 24.48 -11.00 4.50
C ARG A 232 23.98 -12.42 4.66
N ASP A 233 23.11 -12.85 3.76
CA ASP A 233 22.50 -14.17 3.82
C ASP A 233 23.43 -15.28 3.32
N ARG A 234 23.51 -16.38 4.08
CA ARG A 234 24.33 -17.54 3.72
C ARG A 234 23.73 -18.35 2.59
N GLU A 235 22.41 -18.46 2.52
CA GLU A 235 21.70 -19.20 1.47
C GLU A 235 21.80 -18.50 0.11
N SER A 236 21.97 -17.19 0.10
CA SER A 236 22.22 -16.39 -1.10
C SER A 236 23.59 -16.60 -1.73
N ARG A 237 24.50 -17.36 -1.10
CA ARG A 237 25.83 -17.68 -1.64
C ARG A 237 25.80 -18.71 -2.77
N ASP A 238 24.69 -19.39 -2.99
CA ASP A 238 24.52 -20.21 -4.19
C ASP A 238 24.39 -19.32 -5.43
N VAL A 239 25.54 -19.10 -6.09
CA VAL A 239 25.65 -18.25 -7.28
C VAL A 239 24.79 -18.72 -8.46
N ARG A 240 24.45 -20.02 -8.52
CA ARG A 240 23.58 -20.56 -9.56
C ARG A 240 22.12 -20.20 -9.28
N LYS A 241 21.68 -20.34 -8.04
CA LYS A 241 20.36 -19.92 -7.56
C LYS A 241 20.19 -18.42 -7.73
N LEU A 242 21.14 -17.63 -7.21
CA LEU A 242 21.12 -16.17 -7.33
C LEU A 242 21.10 -15.73 -8.80
N GLY A 243 21.91 -16.33 -9.67
CA GLY A 243 21.91 -16.04 -11.10
C GLY A 243 20.59 -16.35 -11.79
N ARG A 244 19.85 -17.37 -11.34
CA ARG A 244 18.49 -17.67 -11.82
C ARG A 244 17.49 -16.61 -11.36
N SER A 245 17.49 -16.26 -10.09
CA SER A 245 16.64 -15.21 -9.53
C SER A 245 16.84 -13.88 -10.25
N LEU A 246 18.10 -13.45 -10.43
CA LEU A 246 18.43 -12.22 -11.14
C LEU A 246 17.93 -12.21 -12.61
N ARG A 247 17.95 -13.35 -13.30
CA ARG A 247 17.42 -13.44 -14.67
C ARG A 247 15.89 -13.42 -14.72
N ARG A 248 15.20 -13.85 -13.64
CA ARG A 248 13.74 -13.79 -13.53
C ARG A 248 13.25 -12.39 -13.16
N LEU A 249 14.03 -11.63 -12.39
CA LEU A 249 13.64 -10.32 -11.86
C LEU A 249 13.07 -9.36 -12.92
N PRO A 250 13.65 -9.16 -14.13
CA PRO A 250 13.08 -8.29 -15.14
C PRO A 250 11.70 -8.74 -15.68
N LYS A 251 11.33 -10.00 -15.45
CA LYS A 251 10.04 -10.58 -15.86
C LYS A 251 9.01 -10.56 -14.73
N SER A 252 9.37 -10.02 -13.58
CA SER A 252 8.46 -9.91 -12.44
C SER A 252 7.24 -9.07 -12.80
N PRO A 253 6.01 -9.50 -12.46
CA PRO A 253 4.79 -8.73 -12.69
C PRO A 253 4.87 -7.30 -12.16
N TRP A 254 5.52 -7.09 -11.01
CA TRP A 254 5.70 -5.77 -10.39
C TRP A 254 6.67 -4.84 -11.13
N LEU A 255 7.44 -5.35 -12.09
CA LEU A 255 8.32 -4.53 -12.95
C LEU A 255 7.74 -4.33 -14.35
N SER A 256 6.48 -4.66 -14.57
CA SER A 256 5.77 -4.54 -15.84
C SER A 256 5.71 -3.09 -16.35
N LYS A 257 5.40 -2.92 -17.63
CA LYS A 257 5.15 -1.59 -18.22
C LYS A 257 3.89 -0.97 -17.61
N ASP A 258 2.90 -1.78 -17.29
CA ASP A 258 1.64 -1.35 -16.70
C ASP A 258 1.87 -0.68 -15.34
N VAL A 259 2.57 -1.36 -14.43
CA VAL A 259 2.94 -0.78 -13.12
C VAL A 259 3.63 0.58 -13.28
N ARG A 260 4.60 0.67 -14.18
CA ARG A 260 5.31 1.94 -14.42
C ARG A 260 4.41 3.02 -14.98
N THR A 261 3.44 2.66 -15.79
CA THR A 261 2.45 3.60 -16.34
C THR A 261 1.53 4.09 -15.22
N ARG A 262 0.96 3.20 -14.42
CA ARG A 262 0.09 3.54 -13.28
C ARG A 262 0.79 4.44 -12.27
N ILE A 263 2.04 4.16 -11.93
CA ILE A 263 2.85 5.03 -11.06
C ILE A 263 3.05 6.44 -11.66
N ARG A 264 3.23 6.54 -12.98
CA ARG A 264 3.39 7.85 -13.66
C ARG A 264 2.08 8.62 -13.76
N ASP A 265 0.95 7.93 -13.89
CA ASP A 265 -0.38 8.53 -13.99
C ASP A 265 -0.70 9.40 -12.78
N TYR A 266 -0.17 9.07 -11.61
CA TYR A 266 -0.27 9.89 -10.41
C TYR A 266 0.16 11.36 -10.63
N ASN A 267 1.05 11.63 -11.57
CA ASN A 267 1.53 12.99 -11.86
C ASN A 267 0.59 13.80 -12.76
N ARG A 268 -0.47 13.21 -13.33
CA ARG A 268 -1.45 13.95 -14.12
C ARG A 268 -2.24 14.90 -13.21
N PRO A 269 -2.57 16.12 -13.66
CA PRO A 269 -3.35 17.07 -12.85
C PRO A 269 -4.77 16.58 -12.52
N ASP A 270 -5.38 15.83 -13.44
CA ASP A 270 -6.72 15.27 -13.36
C ASP A 270 -6.77 13.86 -12.74
N PHE A 271 -5.63 13.32 -12.33
CA PHE A 271 -5.53 11.96 -11.80
C PHE A 271 -6.33 11.79 -10.50
N HIS A 272 -6.99 10.65 -10.40
CA HIS A 272 -7.53 10.12 -9.14
C HIS A 272 -7.15 8.63 -9.00
N PRO A 273 -6.88 8.10 -7.79
CA PRO A 273 -6.57 6.67 -7.61
C PRO A 273 -7.64 5.73 -8.16
N ASP A 274 -8.91 6.13 -8.17
CA ASP A 274 -10.01 5.35 -8.74
C ASP A 274 -10.07 5.37 -10.28
N ASP A 275 -9.23 6.16 -10.97
CA ASP A 275 -9.07 6.03 -12.45
C ASP A 275 -8.63 4.61 -12.84
N HIS A 276 -7.97 3.90 -11.92
CA HIS A 276 -7.66 2.48 -12.03
C HIS A 276 -8.73 1.69 -11.25
N ASP A 277 -9.83 1.37 -11.94
CA ASP A 277 -10.95 0.65 -11.32
C ASP A 277 -10.54 -0.78 -10.91
N ALA A 278 -10.70 -1.08 -9.64
CA ALA A 278 -10.46 -2.39 -9.03
C ALA A 278 -11.73 -2.97 -8.39
N THR A 279 -12.91 -2.44 -8.70
CA THR A 279 -14.16 -2.81 -8.02
C THR A 279 -14.48 -4.29 -8.15
N GLU A 280 -14.51 -4.82 -9.37
CA GLU A 280 -14.80 -6.24 -9.62
C GLU A 280 -13.74 -7.17 -9.00
N LEU A 281 -12.48 -6.75 -9.07
CA LEU A 281 -11.35 -7.47 -8.47
C LEU A 281 -11.53 -7.56 -6.95
N LEU A 282 -11.87 -6.45 -6.30
CA LEU A 282 -12.10 -6.39 -4.85
C LEU A 282 -13.32 -7.19 -4.43
N GLU A 283 -14.43 -7.12 -5.16
CA GLU A 283 -15.63 -7.90 -4.87
C GLU A 283 -15.32 -9.40 -4.91
N THR A 284 -14.60 -9.86 -5.95
CA THR A 284 -14.19 -11.25 -6.10
C THR A 284 -13.34 -11.74 -4.92
N TRP A 285 -12.32 -10.94 -4.50
CA TRP A 285 -11.44 -11.34 -3.42
C TRP A 285 -12.08 -11.20 -2.04
N ARG A 286 -12.97 -10.23 -1.84
CA ARG A 286 -13.77 -10.12 -0.61
C ARG A 286 -14.66 -11.33 -0.40
N ASP A 287 -15.37 -11.77 -1.46
CA ASP A 287 -16.21 -12.95 -1.39
C ASP A 287 -15.39 -14.21 -1.09
N ARG A 288 -14.27 -14.39 -1.80
CA ARG A 288 -13.38 -15.53 -1.63
C ARG A 288 -12.78 -15.61 -0.23
N PHE A 289 -12.44 -14.48 0.40
CA PHE A 289 -11.76 -14.47 1.71
C PHE A 289 -12.71 -14.30 2.88
N PHE A 290 -13.78 -13.53 2.71
CA PHE A 290 -14.67 -13.11 3.79
C PHE A 290 -16.14 -13.35 3.51
N GLY A 291 -16.49 -14.00 2.39
CA GLY A 291 -17.83 -14.46 2.12
C GLY A 291 -18.28 -15.54 3.12
N GLU A 292 -19.46 -16.13 2.92
CA GLU A 292 -20.03 -17.12 3.86
C GLU A 292 -19.09 -18.30 4.14
N SER A 293 -18.36 -18.76 3.11
CA SER A 293 -17.32 -19.80 3.20
C SER A 293 -15.91 -19.26 2.98
N GLY A 294 -15.67 -18.01 3.38
CA GLY A 294 -14.42 -17.31 3.10
C GLY A 294 -13.21 -17.96 3.77
N THR A 295 -12.11 -18.08 3.03
CA THR A 295 -10.91 -18.83 3.47
C THR A 295 -10.16 -18.16 4.61
N LEU A 296 -10.39 -16.88 4.89
CA LEU A 296 -9.77 -16.13 5.99
C LEU A 296 -10.70 -15.89 7.18
N ASN A 297 -11.91 -16.48 7.18
CA ASN A 297 -12.85 -16.30 8.30
C ASN A 297 -12.30 -16.85 9.62
N ASP A 298 -11.49 -17.90 9.59
CA ASP A 298 -10.88 -18.50 10.79
C ASP A 298 -9.79 -17.62 11.40
N HIS A 299 -9.19 -16.73 10.61
CA HIS A 299 -8.18 -15.75 11.07
C HIS A 299 -8.82 -14.51 11.73
N LEU A 300 -10.14 -14.31 11.54
CA LEU A 300 -10.84 -13.17 12.13
C LEU A 300 -10.98 -13.36 13.65
N ALA A 301 -10.62 -12.32 14.41
CA ALA A 301 -10.87 -12.34 15.85
C ALA A 301 -12.37 -12.55 16.13
N LYS A 302 -12.68 -13.56 16.92
CA LYS A 302 -14.06 -13.83 17.36
C LYS A 302 -14.61 -12.57 18.05
N LYS A 303 -15.75 -12.08 17.59
CA LYS A 303 -16.44 -10.98 18.27
C LYS A 303 -16.64 -11.43 19.73
N SER A 304 -16.06 -10.68 20.68
CA SER A 304 -16.40 -10.84 22.08
C SER A 304 -17.91 -10.64 22.20
N ALA A 305 -18.61 -11.69 22.66
CA ALA A 305 -20.05 -11.67 22.88
C ALA A 305 -20.43 -10.66 23.97
#